data_fa8d45a8e8fed2d945fbd7875605c508
#
_entry.id   fa8d45a8e8fed2d945fbd7875605c508
#
_cell.length_a   1.000
_cell.length_b   1.000
_cell.length_c   1.000
_cell.angle_alpha   90.00
_cell.angle_beta   90.00
_cell.angle_gamma   90.00
#
_symmetry.space_group_name_H-M   'P 1'
#
loop_
_entity.id
_entity.type
_entity.pdbx_description
1 polymer ?
#
loop_
_entity_poly.entity_id
_entity_poly.type
_entity_poly.pdbx_seq_one_letter_code
_entity_poly.pdbx_strand_id
1 'polypeptide(L)'
;FFEDYKSTLDDILELIAMKHWDRIVIPFGQDYFHNDSIVNGVTTKGTAIEKVDMIRAVKEGRKFIIAIIDAALANSNKVEVFYTPGNHDRSVTWMFMQVLLERYGPDIVDDSMKYRKVFTYGKNSVMVTHGDSKQATANNLSHIFAVSYPEEFAQATTREVHSGHLHHEKEGD
;
A
#
# COMPACT_ATOMS: atom_id res chain seq x y z
N PHE A 1 13.58 13.91 -7.02
CA PHE A 1 12.39 13.05 -7.08
C PHE A 1 12.60 11.81 -7.95
N PHE A 2 13.03 11.95 -9.23
CA PHE A 2 13.22 10.75 -10.09
C PHE A 2 14.52 9.98 -9.83
N GLU A 3 15.54 10.61 -9.30
CA GLU A 3 16.75 9.93 -8.84
C GLU A 3 16.47 9.14 -7.56
N ASP A 4 15.74 9.72 -6.62
CA ASP A 4 15.29 9.06 -5.38
C ASP A 4 14.39 7.86 -5.69
N TYR A 5 13.47 8.00 -6.66
CA TYR A 5 12.60 6.94 -7.12
C TYR A 5 13.38 5.72 -7.66
N LYS A 6 14.45 5.97 -8.45
CA LYS A 6 15.27 4.89 -9.00
C LYS A 6 16.05 4.18 -7.90
N SER A 7 16.67 4.95 -7.01
CA SER A 7 17.39 4.39 -5.84
C SER A 7 16.47 3.54 -4.97
N THR A 8 15.28 4.04 -4.64
CA THR A 8 14.29 3.29 -3.85
C THR A 8 13.87 1.99 -4.55
N LEU A 9 13.70 2.01 -5.88
CA LEU A 9 13.37 0.79 -6.63
C LEU A 9 14.51 -0.22 -6.54
N ASP A 10 15.75 0.23 -6.77
CA ASP A 10 16.94 -0.62 -6.73
C ASP A 10 17.08 -1.27 -5.34
N ASP A 11 16.91 -0.51 -4.24
CA ASP A 11 16.96 -1.00 -2.86
C ASP A 11 15.87 -2.08 -2.60
N ILE A 12 14.64 -1.85 -3.08
CA ILE A 12 13.54 -2.82 -2.94
C ILE A 12 13.85 -4.11 -3.72
N LEU A 13 14.34 -3.98 -4.95
CA LEU A 13 14.67 -5.15 -5.78
C LEU A 13 15.84 -5.95 -5.19
N GLU A 14 16.85 -5.28 -4.64
CA GLU A 14 17.95 -5.93 -3.91
C GLU A 14 17.41 -6.70 -2.70
N LEU A 15 16.54 -6.07 -1.88
CA LEU A 15 15.94 -6.73 -0.72
C LEU A 15 15.13 -7.96 -1.12
N ILE A 16 14.33 -7.88 -2.18
CA ILE A 16 13.56 -9.02 -2.70
C ILE A 16 14.49 -10.16 -3.17
N ALA A 17 15.61 -9.82 -3.82
CA ALA A 17 16.56 -10.78 -4.37
C ALA A 17 17.50 -11.43 -3.32
N MET A 18 17.53 -10.94 -2.08
CA MET A 18 18.44 -11.47 -1.02
C MET A 18 18.25 -12.95 -0.73
N LYS A 19 17.03 -13.46 -0.88
CA LYS A 19 16.68 -14.87 -0.65
C LYS A 19 15.38 -15.24 -1.33
N HIS A 20 15.04 -16.51 -1.37
CA HIS A 20 13.69 -16.93 -1.72
C HIS A 20 12.78 -16.85 -0.49
N TRP A 21 11.65 -16.15 -0.62
CA TRP A 21 10.72 -15.87 0.46
C TRP A 21 9.53 -16.83 0.46
N ASP A 22 9.01 -17.18 1.62
CA ASP A 22 7.76 -17.93 1.68
C ASP A 22 6.58 -17.10 1.16
N ARG A 23 6.57 -15.82 1.49
CA ARG A 23 5.50 -14.90 1.12
C ARG A 23 6.01 -13.46 1.07
N ILE A 24 5.58 -12.75 0.03
CA ILE A 24 5.77 -11.29 -0.08
C ILE A 24 4.38 -10.64 -0.15
N VAL A 25 4.15 -9.65 0.72
CA VAL A 25 2.91 -8.89 0.78
C VAL A 25 3.22 -7.45 0.38
N ILE A 26 2.49 -6.93 -0.59
CA ILE A 26 2.68 -5.61 -1.17
C ILE A 26 1.41 -4.78 -0.95
N PRO A 27 1.32 -3.98 0.13
CA PRO A 27 0.28 -2.97 0.26
C PRO A 27 0.48 -1.92 -0.83
N PHE A 28 -0.57 -1.64 -1.60
CA PHE A 28 -0.51 -0.68 -2.69
C PHE A 28 -1.62 0.38 -2.56
N GLY A 29 -1.32 1.63 -2.92
CA GLY A 29 -2.22 2.77 -2.77
C GLY A 29 -1.65 3.78 -1.78
N GLN A 30 -2.47 4.28 -0.86
CA GLN A 30 -2.05 5.23 0.18
C GLN A 30 -1.42 6.51 -0.38
N ASP A 31 -2.11 7.15 -1.32
CA ASP A 31 -1.66 8.37 -2.01
C ASP A 31 -0.50 8.15 -3.00
N TYR A 32 -0.48 7.00 -3.67
CA TYR A 32 0.58 6.62 -4.61
C TYR A 32 0.78 7.62 -5.75
N PHE A 33 -0.32 8.16 -6.30
CA PHE A 33 -0.27 9.10 -7.43
C PHE A 33 -0.42 10.57 -7.05
N HIS A 34 -0.66 10.88 -5.79
CA HIS A 34 -0.83 12.23 -5.25
C HIS A 34 -2.11 12.95 -5.69
N ASN A 35 -2.56 12.87 -6.93
CA ASN A 35 -3.75 13.59 -7.46
C ASN A 35 -4.84 12.60 -7.91
N ASP A 36 -6.12 12.92 -7.66
CA ASP A 36 -7.28 12.14 -8.14
C ASP A 36 -7.80 12.64 -9.51
N SER A 37 -6.98 13.36 -10.25
CA SER A 37 -7.32 13.88 -11.58
C SER A 37 -6.07 13.92 -12.47
N ILE A 38 -6.23 13.51 -13.74
CA ILE A 38 -5.17 13.59 -14.74
C ILE A 38 -4.89 15.05 -15.15
N VAL A 39 -5.88 15.94 -15.03
CA VAL A 39 -5.79 17.33 -15.53
C VAL A 39 -5.65 18.37 -14.43
N ASN A 40 -6.15 18.09 -13.22
CA ASN A 40 -6.19 19.05 -12.12
C ASN A 40 -5.43 18.55 -10.91
N GLY A 41 -4.78 19.46 -10.18
CA GLY A 41 -4.20 19.18 -8.86
C GLY A 41 -5.29 19.17 -7.79
N VAL A 42 -5.98 18.03 -7.60
CA VAL A 42 -7.05 17.87 -6.62
C VAL A 42 -6.99 16.51 -5.93
N THR A 43 -7.39 16.50 -4.67
CA THR A 43 -7.60 15.26 -3.90
C THR A 43 -8.92 14.59 -4.30
N THR A 44 -9.17 13.38 -3.80
CA THR A 44 -10.44 12.66 -3.97
C THR A 44 -11.67 13.47 -3.53
N LYS A 45 -11.52 14.35 -2.53
CA LYS A 45 -12.59 15.26 -2.06
C LYS A 45 -12.63 16.59 -2.79
N GLY A 46 -11.82 16.78 -3.83
CA GLY A 46 -11.78 18.03 -4.60
C GLY A 46 -10.96 19.15 -3.96
N THR A 47 -10.23 18.91 -2.88
CA THR A 47 -9.32 19.91 -2.31
C THR A 47 -8.18 20.17 -3.27
N ALA A 48 -7.92 21.44 -3.59
CA ALA A 48 -6.82 21.84 -4.45
C ALA A 48 -5.47 21.55 -3.77
N ILE A 49 -4.58 20.90 -4.51
CA ILE A 49 -3.23 20.56 -4.10
C ILE A 49 -2.26 20.84 -5.25
N GLU A 50 -0.98 20.66 -5.01
CA GLU A 50 0.02 20.83 -6.07
C GLU A 50 -0.29 19.91 -7.26
N LYS A 51 -0.25 20.51 -8.46
CA LYS A 51 -0.45 19.77 -9.71
C LYS A 51 0.85 19.09 -10.12
N VAL A 52 0.80 17.78 -10.31
CA VAL A 52 1.90 17.00 -10.88
C VAL A 52 1.58 16.57 -12.31
N ASP A 53 2.61 16.22 -13.08
CA ASP A 53 2.43 15.57 -14.39
C ASP A 53 1.93 14.13 -14.19
N MET A 54 0.61 13.99 -14.09
CA MET A 54 -0.05 12.72 -13.83
C MET A 54 0.14 11.69 -14.95
N ILE A 55 0.30 12.14 -16.19
CA ILE A 55 0.58 11.22 -17.31
C ILE A 55 1.94 10.54 -17.12
N ARG A 56 2.94 11.33 -16.74
CA ARG A 56 4.27 10.81 -16.42
C ARG A 56 4.25 9.99 -15.14
N ALA A 57 3.58 10.47 -14.09
CA ALA A 57 3.46 9.76 -12.80
C ALA A 57 2.85 8.36 -12.98
N VAL A 58 1.76 8.23 -13.74
CA VAL A 58 1.13 6.93 -14.03
C VAL A 58 2.04 6.02 -14.85
N LYS A 59 2.76 6.56 -15.85
CA LYS A 59 3.69 5.76 -16.66
C LYS A 59 4.85 5.22 -15.84
N GLU A 60 5.48 6.06 -15.03
CA GLU A 60 6.64 5.66 -14.21
C GLU A 60 6.19 4.81 -13.02
N GLY A 61 5.11 5.18 -12.34
CA GLY A 61 4.53 4.38 -11.25
C GLY A 61 4.14 2.97 -11.71
N ARG A 62 3.63 2.83 -12.95
CA ARG A 62 3.37 1.52 -13.52
C ARG A 62 4.63 0.67 -13.66
N LYS A 63 5.72 1.23 -14.18
CA LYS A 63 7.00 0.50 -14.31
C LYS A 63 7.51 0.05 -12.95
N PHE A 64 7.43 0.94 -11.97
CA PHE A 64 7.88 0.70 -10.60
C PHE A 64 7.18 -0.48 -9.97
N ILE A 65 5.86 -0.44 -9.88
CA ILE A 65 5.12 -1.50 -9.19
C ILE A 65 5.16 -2.83 -9.94
N ILE A 66 5.17 -2.80 -11.27
CA ILE A 66 5.31 -4.01 -12.09
C ILE A 66 6.68 -4.65 -11.84
N ALA A 67 7.76 -3.87 -11.79
CA ALA A 67 9.09 -4.42 -11.51
C ALA A 67 9.15 -5.09 -10.12
N ILE A 68 8.52 -4.47 -9.12
CA ILE A 68 8.46 -5.05 -7.76
C ILE A 68 7.65 -6.35 -7.75
N ILE A 69 6.46 -6.37 -8.36
CA ILE A 69 5.61 -7.57 -8.40
C ILE A 69 6.29 -8.71 -9.18
N ASP A 70 6.86 -8.41 -10.35
CA ASP A 70 7.56 -9.40 -11.16
C ASP A 70 8.78 -9.99 -10.41
N ALA A 71 9.55 -9.14 -9.71
CA ALA A 71 10.65 -9.60 -8.85
C ALA A 71 10.16 -10.44 -7.67
N ALA A 72 9.05 -10.03 -7.02
CA ALA A 72 8.45 -10.78 -5.92
C ALA A 72 7.98 -12.16 -6.37
N LEU A 73 7.34 -12.26 -7.53
CA LEU A 73 6.89 -13.54 -8.12
C LEU A 73 8.05 -14.46 -8.45
N ALA A 74 9.20 -13.92 -8.88
CA ALA A 74 10.39 -14.70 -9.17
C ALA A 74 11.11 -15.20 -7.90
N ASN A 75 10.93 -14.53 -6.76
CA ASN A 75 11.70 -14.77 -5.54
C ASN A 75 10.85 -15.20 -4.33
N SER A 76 9.60 -15.60 -4.53
CA SER A 76 8.76 -16.08 -3.43
C SER A 76 7.78 -17.18 -3.85
N ASN A 77 7.33 -17.95 -2.85
CA ASN A 77 6.31 -18.99 -3.04
C ASN A 77 4.90 -18.37 -3.20
N LYS A 78 4.66 -17.19 -2.61
CA LYS A 78 3.38 -16.50 -2.63
C LYS A 78 3.55 -14.99 -2.68
N VAL A 79 2.82 -14.33 -3.57
CA VAL A 79 2.73 -12.86 -3.63
C VAL A 79 1.29 -12.45 -3.42
N GLU A 80 1.09 -11.40 -2.63
CA GLU A 80 -0.21 -10.77 -2.44
C GLU A 80 -0.06 -9.26 -2.56
N VAL A 81 -0.84 -8.68 -3.45
CA VAL A 81 -0.95 -7.23 -3.64
C VAL A 81 -2.35 -6.83 -3.24
N PHE A 82 -2.49 -5.91 -2.29
CA PHE A 82 -3.82 -5.45 -1.92
C PHE A 82 -3.92 -3.92 -1.93
N TYR A 83 -5.05 -3.45 -2.39
CA TYR A 83 -5.36 -2.03 -2.44
C TYR A 83 -5.70 -1.47 -1.06
N THR A 84 -5.05 -0.37 -0.67
CA THR A 84 -5.40 0.43 0.50
C THR A 84 -5.72 1.85 0.05
N PRO A 85 -6.98 2.31 0.15
CA PRO A 85 -7.38 3.63 -0.33
C PRO A 85 -6.68 4.76 0.41
N GLY A 86 -6.11 5.72 -0.35
CA GLY A 86 -5.64 7.01 0.14
C GLY A 86 -6.75 8.07 0.15
N ASN A 87 -6.42 9.27 0.54
CA ASN A 87 -7.34 10.41 0.47
C ASN A 87 -7.04 11.37 -0.69
N HIS A 88 -5.89 11.25 -1.32
CA HIS A 88 -5.47 12.11 -2.44
C HIS A 88 -5.90 11.57 -3.80
N ASP A 89 -5.80 10.28 -4.05
CA ASP A 89 -5.80 9.67 -5.39
C ASP A 89 -6.66 8.41 -5.50
N ARG A 90 -7.67 8.28 -4.67
CA ARG A 90 -8.47 7.05 -4.52
C ARG A 90 -9.01 6.51 -5.84
N SER A 91 -9.57 7.38 -6.68
CA SER A 91 -10.17 6.97 -7.95
C SER A 91 -9.12 6.57 -8.97
N VAL A 92 -8.06 7.37 -9.11
CA VAL A 92 -6.98 7.09 -10.06
C VAL A 92 -6.25 5.81 -9.67
N THR A 93 -5.92 5.65 -8.40
CA THR A 93 -5.22 4.46 -7.91
C THR A 93 -6.09 3.22 -8.00
N TRP A 94 -7.38 3.30 -7.69
CA TRP A 94 -8.28 2.15 -7.86
C TRP A 94 -8.42 1.72 -9.34
N MET A 95 -8.58 2.68 -10.26
CA MET A 95 -8.58 2.36 -11.71
C MET A 95 -7.27 1.72 -12.14
N PHE A 96 -6.16 2.15 -11.55
CA PHE A 96 -4.86 1.55 -11.81
C PHE A 96 -4.76 0.11 -11.26
N MET A 97 -5.41 -0.20 -10.13
CA MET A 97 -5.50 -1.58 -9.63
C MET A 97 -6.14 -2.53 -10.65
N GLN A 98 -7.05 -2.05 -11.50
CA GLN A 98 -7.66 -2.89 -12.56
C GLN A 98 -6.61 -3.32 -13.59
N VAL A 99 -5.58 -2.49 -13.85
CA VAL A 99 -4.46 -2.86 -14.73
C VAL A 99 -3.61 -3.96 -14.10
N LEU A 100 -3.39 -3.89 -12.78
CA LEU A 100 -2.66 -4.93 -12.05
C LEU A 100 -3.49 -6.22 -11.96
N LEU A 101 -4.79 -6.12 -11.71
CA LEU A 101 -5.70 -7.26 -11.65
C LEU A 101 -5.77 -8.01 -12.99
N GLU A 102 -5.85 -7.27 -14.10
CA GLU A 102 -5.84 -7.86 -15.45
C GLU A 102 -4.51 -8.58 -15.75
N ARG A 103 -3.39 -8.03 -15.28
CA ARG A 103 -2.06 -8.60 -15.52
C ARG A 103 -1.76 -9.83 -14.67
N TYR A 104 -2.13 -9.80 -13.39
CA TYR A 104 -1.66 -10.79 -12.41
C TYR A 104 -2.76 -11.71 -11.88
N GLY A 105 -4.02 -11.34 -12.10
CA GLY A 105 -5.19 -12.12 -11.67
C GLY A 105 -5.60 -11.91 -10.20
N PRO A 106 -6.81 -12.40 -9.86
CA PRO A 106 -7.41 -12.19 -8.53
C PRO A 106 -6.74 -13.02 -7.42
N ASP A 107 -5.95 -14.04 -7.75
CA ASP A 107 -5.19 -14.82 -6.77
C ASP A 107 -4.00 -14.03 -6.19
N ILE A 108 -3.56 -13.00 -6.90
CA ILE A 108 -2.44 -12.15 -6.51
C ILE A 108 -2.92 -10.77 -6.08
N VAL A 109 -3.93 -10.21 -6.75
CA VAL A 109 -4.37 -8.82 -6.58
C VAL A 109 -5.77 -8.76 -5.95
N ASP A 110 -5.85 -8.16 -4.76
CA ASP A 110 -7.11 -7.80 -4.08
C ASP A 110 -7.39 -6.30 -4.27
N ASP A 111 -8.31 -5.98 -5.17
CA ASP A 111 -8.74 -4.61 -5.48
C ASP A 111 -9.89 -4.11 -4.60
N SER A 112 -10.30 -4.88 -3.59
CA SER A 112 -11.40 -4.49 -2.71
C SER A 112 -11.11 -3.18 -1.98
N MET A 113 -12.12 -2.30 -1.94
CA MET A 113 -12.00 -0.94 -1.38
C MET A 113 -12.12 -0.91 0.16
N LYS A 114 -11.71 -1.99 0.83
CA LYS A 114 -11.67 -1.99 2.29
C LYS A 114 -10.60 -1.00 2.76
N TYR A 115 -11.01 -0.10 3.63
CA TYR A 115 -10.14 0.96 4.17
C TYR A 115 -9.00 0.42 5.04
N ARG A 116 -9.21 -0.75 5.65
CA ARG A 116 -8.22 -1.48 6.44
C ARG A 116 -8.06 -2.88 5.88
N LYS A 117 -6.84 -3.34 5.84
CA LYS A 117 -6.48 -4.70 5.45
C LYS A 117 -5.65 -5.33 6.56
N VAL A 118 -5.74 -6.64 6.70
CA VAL A 118 -4.90 -7.40 7.63
C VAL A 118 -4.28 -8.57 6.90
N PHE A 119 -3.06 -8.87 7.23
CA PHE A 119 -2.43 -10.12 6.87
C PHE A 119 -1.73 -10.73 8.09
N THR A 120 -1.69 -12.04 8.12
CA THR A 120 -1.07 -12.80 9.20
C THR A 120 -0.01 -13.72 8.64
N TYR A 121 1.08 -13.89 9.40
CA TYR A 121 2.11 -14.88 9.13
C TYR A 121 2.57 -15.51 10.44
N GLY A 122 2.28 -16.80 10.62
CA GLY A 122 2.49 -17.49 11.89
C GLY A 122 1.69 -16.83 13.02
N LYS A 123 2.38 -16.26 14.00
CA LYS A 123 1.79 -15.54 15.14
C LYS A 123 1.93 -14.02 15.02
N ASN A 124 2.29 -13.51 13.85
CA ASN A 124 2.39 -12.09 13.61
C ASN A 124 1.18 -11.62 12.78
N SER A 125 0.56 -10.54 13.16
CA SER A 125 -0.52 -9.90 12.41
C SER A 125 -0.20 -8.44 12.17
N VAL A 126 -0.37 -8.01 10.93
CA VAL A 126 -0.13 -6.64 10.50
C VAL A 126 -1.42 -6.08 9.92
N MET A 127 -1.92 -4.99 10.48
CA MET A 127 -3.00 -4.20 9.90
C MET A 127 -2.41 -3.04 9.11
N VAL A 128 -2.91 -2.85 7.89
CA VAL A 128 -2.51 -1.73 7.04
C VAL A 128 -3.71 -0.81 6.83
N THR A 129 -3.49 0.50 6.96
CA THR A 129 -4.49 1.54 6.74
C THR A 129 -3.81 2.83 6.29
N HIS A 130 -4.52 3.70 5.55
CA HIS A 130 -3.95 5.00 5.18
C HIS A 130 -3.76 5.94 6.38
N GLY A 131 -4.71 5.96 7.31
CA GLY A 131 -4.57 6.76 8.53
C GLY A 131 -5.21 8.16 8.48
N ASP A 132 -5.93 8.53 7.41
CA ASP A 132 -6.60 9.84 7.27
C ASP A 132 -7.86 10.01 8.13
N SER A 133 -8.31 8.98 8.84
CA SER A 133 -9.45 9.11 9.73
C SER A 133 -9.08 9.84 11.03
N LYS A 134 -9.97 10.69 11.53
CA LYS A 134 -9.77 11.42 12.80
C LYS A 134 -9.52 10.50 14.00
N GLN A 135 -9.95 9.23 13.91
CA GLN A 135 -9.73 8.23 14.93
C GLN A 135 -8.40 7.47 14.80
N ALA A 136 -7.73 7.58 13.65
CA ALA A 136 -6.46 6.91 13.40
C ALA A 136 -5.29 7.66 14.04
N THR A 137 -5.39 8.01 15.31
CA THR A 137 -4.27 8.51 16.11
C THR A 137 -3.43 7.33 16.59
N ALA A 138 -2.13 7.52 16.78
CA ALA A 138 -1.21 6.48 17.24
C ALA A 138 -1.76 5.74 18.48
N ASN A 139 -2.38 6.46 19.41
CA ASN A 139 -2.94 5.89 20.64
C ASN A 139 -4.19 5.01 20.41
N ASN A 140 -4.87 5.14 19.27
CA ASN A 140 -6.09 4.39 18.95
C ASN A 140 -5.89 3.26 17.94
N LEU A 141 -4.74 3.18 17.28
CA LEU A 141 -4.52 2.21 16.20
C LEU A 141 -4.63 0.77 16.68
N SER A 142 -4.10 0.46 17.86
CA SER A 142 -4.22 -0.88 18.44
C SER A 142 -5.68 -1.24 18.75
N HIS A 143 -6.46 -0.31 19.30
CA HIS A 143 -7.90 -0.50 19.53
C HIS A 143 -8.66 -0.69 18.22
N ILE A 144 -8.36 0.12 17.21
CA ILE A 144 -8.95 0.00 15.87
C ILE A 144 -8.64 -1.37 15.26
N PHE A 145 -7.43 -1.88 15.45
CA PHE A 145 -7.06 -3.22 14.99
C PHE A 145 -7.90 -4.28 15.68
N ALA A 146 -7.96 -4.27 17.02
CA ALA A 146 -8.74 -5.23 17.80
C ALA A 146 -10.22 -5.25 17.43
N VAL A 147 -10.81 -4.09 17.13
CA VAL A 147 -12.22 -3.98 16.73
C VAL A 147 -12.46 -4.39 15.27
N SER A 148 -11.54 -4.05 14.37
CA SER A 148 -11.71 -4.32 12.94
C SER A 148 -11.43 -5.78 12.57
N TYR A 149 -10.51 -6.42 13.29
CA TYR A 149 -10.03 -7.79 13.04
C TYR A 149 -9.80 -8.53 14.35
N PRO A 150 -10.87 -8.82 15.11
CA PRO A 150 -10.76 -9.39 16.46
C PRO A 150 -10.12 -10.77 16.50
N GLU A 151 -10.33 -11.59 15.47
CA GLU A 151 -9.77 -12.94 15.41
C GLU A 151 -8.26 -12.88 15.16
N GLU A 152 -7.81 -12.14 14.16
CA GLU A 152 -6.40 -11.98 13.83
C GLU A 152 -5.64 -11.27 14.96
N PHE A 153 -6.30 -10.31 15.62
CA PHE A 153 -5.73 -9.63 16.77
C PHE A 153 -5.55 -10.58 17.97
N ALA A 154 -6.56 -11.42 18.27
CA ALA A 154 -6.51 -12.33 19.41
C ALA A 154 -5.51 -13.47 19.21
N GLN A 155 -5.37 -13.99 17.99
CA GLN A 155 -4.48 -15.12 17.68
C GLN A 155 -3.00 -14.71 17.57
N ALA A 156 -2.72 -13.42 17.34
CA ALA A 156 -1.37 -12.92 17.17
C ALA A 156 -0.66 -12.70 18.52
N THR A 157 0.63 -13.04 18.57
CA THR A 157 1.53 -12.63 19.66
C THR A 157 2.14 -11.27 19.38
N THR A 158 2.52 -11.02 18.11
CA THR A 158 3.04 -9.73 17.65
C THR A 158 1.99 -9.06 16.77
N ARG A 159 1.73 -7.80 17.04
CA ARG A 159 0.75 -7.00 16.33
C ARG A 159 1.37 -5.69 15.89
N GLU A 160 1.22 -5.39 14.62
CA GLU A 160 1.74 -4.17 14.03
C GLU A 160 0.62 -3.44 13.29
N VAL A 161 0.70 -2.11 13.24
CA VAL A 161 -0.15 -1.28 12.40
C VAL A 161 0.72 -0.39 11.55
N HIS A 162 0.62 -0.57 10.24
CA HIS A 162 1.27 0.30 9.27
C HIS A 162 0.28 1.34 8.79
N SER A 163 0.54 2.60 9.07
CA SER A 163 -0.26 3.72 8.60
C SER A 163 0.63 4.83 8.03
N GLY A 164 0.14 5.48 6.99
CA GLY A 164 0.79 6.63 6.35
C GLY A 164 0.17 7.97 6.77
N HIS A 165 -0.14 8.82 5.79
CA HIS A 165 -0.85 10.10 5.86
C HIS A 165 -0.10 11.23 6.57
N LEU A 166 0.26 11.09 7.83
CA LEU A 166 0.89 12.16 8.61
C LEU A 166 2.41 12.26 8.43
N HIS A 167 3.02 11.37 7.69
CA HIS A 167 4.46 11.31 7.42
C HIS A 167 5.31 11.37 8.69
N HIS A 168 4.83 10.77 9.78
CA HIS A 168 5.52 10.67 11.06
C HIS A 168 5.80 9.21 11.39
N GLU A 169 7.01 8.92 11.79
CA GLU A 169 7.35 7.65 12.42
C GLU A 169 7.10 7.78 13.93
N LYS A 170 6.31 6.86 14.49
CA LYS A 170 6.14 6.70 15.93
C LYS A 170 6.23 5.22 16.26
N GLU A 171 7.23 4.88 17.05
CA GLU A 171 7.23 3.64 17.79
C GLU A 171 6.35 3.82 19.02
N GLY A 172 5.33 3.00 19.18
CA GLY A 172 4.49 2.94 20.37
C GLY A 172 4.85 1.70 21.17
N ASP A 173 4.96 1.87 22.48
CA ASP A 173 5.11 0.77 23.44
C ASP A 173 3.82 -0.08 23.53
#